data_6e6249217aaaade0020b6e48d1b63948
#
_entry.id   6e6249217aaaade0020b6e48d1b63948
#
_cell.length_a   1.000
_cell.length_b   1.000
_cell.length_c   1.000
_cell.angle_alpha   90.00
_cell.angle_beta   90.00
_cell.angle_gamma   90.00
#
_symmetry.space_group_name_H-M   'P 1'
#
loop_
_entity.id
_entity.type
_entity.pdbx_description
1 polymer ?
#
loop_
_entity_poly.entity_id
_entity_poly.type
_entity_poly.pdbx_seq_one_letter_code
_entity_poly.pdbx_strand_id
1 'polypeptide(L)'
;MPADVPLNWVELLAYLAAKNGGEFKRFKASQLDAVAKELQEGKTIEELTEKLKYYSYYREAYGAVLDGLVGEYEIEVADETAEGGKKWVRKYGLKGFSPIAKNYPYSDFDDFGTSRDYGFKRKHLGHDFMGATGTPIIAVEGGTVEALGWNQYG
;
A
#
# COMPACT_ATOMS: atom_id res chain seq x y z
N MET A 1 10.82 12.98 -10.17
CA MET A 1 11.68 12.76 -8.97
C MET A 1 13.06 12.41 -9.45
N PRO A 2 14.12 13.00 -8.91
CA PRO A 2 15.48 12.60 -9.25
C PRO A 2 15.71 11.13 -8.87
N ALA A 3 16.37 10.39 -9.76
CA ALA A 3 16.45 8.93 -9.73
C ALA A 3 17.37 8.32 -8.65
N ASP A 4 18.02 9.12 -7.83
CA ASP A 4 19.20 8.66 -7.07
C ASP A 4 19.04 8.66 -5.54
N VAL A 5 17.86 8.97 -5.00
CA VAL A 5 17.62 8.87 -3.55
C VAL A 5 16.79 7.62 -3.28
N PRO A 6 17.32 6.63 -2.54
CA PRO A 6 16.55 5.46 -2.15
C PRO A 6 15.47 5.87 -1.16
N LEU A 7 14.27 6.12 -1.67
CA LEU A 7 13.12 6.50 -0.86
C LEU A 7 12.35 5.23 -0.46
N ASN A 8 12.38 4.89 0.81
CA ASN A 8 11.49 3.87 1.35
C ASN A 8 10.09 4.46 1.56
N TRP A 9 9.12 4.00 0.79
CA TRP A 9 7.75 4.52 0.87
C TRP A 9 7.09 4.30 2.23
N VAL A 10 7.42 3.22 2.91
CA VAL A 10 6.86 2.92 4.24
C VAL A 10 7.40 3.90 5.28
N GLU A 11 8.68 4.25 5.20
CA GLU A 11 9.31 5.26 6.06
C GLU A 11 8.76 6.65 5.80
N LEU A 12 8.58 7.02 4.53
CA LEU A 12 7.97 8.31 4.16
C LEU A 12 6.51 8.40 4.64
N LEU A 13 5.75 7.32 4.50
CA LEU A 13 4.37 7.26 4.97
C LEU A 13 4.30 7.42 6.49
N ALA A 14 5.17 6.74 7.22
CA ALA A 14 5.29 6.85 8.67
C ALA A 14 5.70 8.26 9.12
N TYR A 15 6.67 8.87 8.42
CA TYR A 15 7.07 10.25 8.66
C TYR A 15 5.91 11.23 8.50
N LEU A 16 5.18 11.11 7.38
CA LEU A 16 4.03 11.98 7.10
C LEU A 16 2.91 11.77 8.12
N ALA A 17 2.62 10.54 8.50
CA ALA A 17 1.65 10.23 9.54
C ALA A 17 2.06 10.84 10.89
N ALA A 18 3.30 10.66 11.30
CA ALA A 18 3.81 11.24 12.55
C ALA A 18 3.74 12.77 12.55
N LYS A 19 4.02 13.40 11.42
CA LYS A 19 3.98 14.86 11.26
C LYS A 19 2.57 15.43 11.23
N ASN A 20 1.59 14.67 10.72
CA ASN A 20 0.20 15.09 10.56
C ASN A 20 -0.75 14.50 11.63
N GLY A 21 -0.23 13.86 12.68
CA GLY A 21 -1.04 13.27 13.75
C GLY A 21 -1.88 12.07 13.30
N GLY A 22 -1.45 11.35 12.27
CA GLY A 22 -2.16 10.21 11.69
C GLY A 22 -3.25 10.59 10.66
N GLU A 23 -3.47 11.88 10.42
CA GLU A 23 -4.52 12.34 9.51
C GLU A 23 -3.96 12.81 8.16
N PHE A 24 -4.32 12.12 7.08
CA PHE A 24 -3.92 12.49 5.72
C PHE A 24 -4.82 13.52 5.05
N LYS A 25 -5.96 13.90 5.65
CA LYS A 25 -6.86 14.95 5.13
C LYS A 25 -6.17 16.32 4.97
N ARG A 26 -5.09 16.56 5.73
CA ARG A 26 -4.28 17.77 5.68
C ARG A 26 -2.99 17.61 4.87
N PHE A 27 -2.79 16.45 4.28
CA PHE A 27 -1.62 16.16 3.47
C PHE A 27 -1.56 17.07 2.24
N LYS A 28 -0.35 17.57 1.94
CA LYS A 28 -0.02 18.32 0.72
C LYS A 28 1.19 17.67 0.07
N ALA A 29 1.16 17.52 -1.25
CA ALA A 29 2.28 16.95 -2.01
C ALA A 29 3.62 17.65 -1.73
N SER A 30 3.59 18.96 -1.46
CA SER A 30 4.79 19.73 -1.07
C SER A 30 5.48 19.24 0.22
N GLN A 31 4.81 18.47 1.06
CA GLN A 31 5.44 17.84 2.23
C GLN A 31 6.38 16.69 1.81
N LEU A 32 6.02 15.95 0.75
CA LEU A 32 6.90 14.94 0.14
C LEU A 32 8.11 15.60 -0.54
N ASP A 33 7.87 16.67 -1.30
CA ASP A 33 8.94 17.39 -1.99
C ASP A 33 9.96 17.94 -0.97
N ALA A 34 9.50 18.47 0.16
CA ALA A 34 10.36 18.98 1.21
C ALA A 34 11.24 17.86 1.83
N VAL A 35 10.65 16.71 2.14
CA VAL A 35 11.39 15.55 2.66
C VAL A 35 12.39 15.02 1.65
N ALA A 36 11.95 14.85 0.40
CA ALA A 36 12.82 14.37 -0.67
C ALA A 36 14.04 15.28 -0.85
N LYS A 37 13.84 16.61 -0.75
CA LYS A 37 14.94 17.59 -0.82
C LYS A 37 15.92 17.43 0.35
N GLU A 38 15.43 17.29 1.58
CA GLU A 38 16.29 17.12 2.75
C GLU A 38 17.11 15.83 2.67
N LEU A 39 16.52 14.73 2.18
CA LEU A 39 17.25 13.48 1.93
C LEU A 39 18.27 13.60 0.81
N GLN A 40 17.99 14.38 -0.25
CA GLN A 40 18.95 14.69 -1.31
C GLN A 40 20.11 15.56 -0.83
N GLU A 41 19.89 16.42 0.14
CA GLU A 41 20.92 17.24 0.80
C GLU A 41 21.77 16.43 1.79
N GLY A 42 21.54 15.12 1.92
CA GLY A 42 22.35 14.18 2.71
C GLY A 42 21.84 13.93 4.12
N LYS A 43 20.66 14.43 4.49
CA LYS A 43 20.03 14.03 5.76
C LYS A 43 19.53 12.59 5.70
N THR A 44 19.53 11.92 6.84
CA THR A 44 18.96 10.57 6.96
C THR A 44 17.53 10.63 7.47
N ILE A 45 16.77 9.56 7.27
CA ILE A 45 15.40 9.48 7.78
C ILE A 45 15.39 9.49 9.32
N GLU A 46 16.41 8.93 9.96
CA GLU A 46 16.58 8.93 11.41
C GLU A 46 16.72 10.37 11.94
N GLU A 47 17.55 11.20 11.31
CA GLU A 47 17.71 12.61 11.67
C GLU A 47 16.41 13.38 11.53
N LEU A 48 15.65 13.13 10.47
CA LEU A 48 14.38 13.78 10.20
C LEU A 48 13.27 13.36 11.18
N THR A 49 13.37 12.16 11.74
CA THR A 49 12.34 11.57 12.61
C THR A 49 12.69 11.60 14.09
N GLU A 50 13.92 11.96 14.47
CA GLU A 50 14.41 11.98 15.87
C GLU A 50 13.43 12.65 16.84
N LYS A 51 12.81 13.75 16.44
CA LYS A 51 11.88 14.54 17.26
C LYS A 51 10.41 14.17 17.05
N LEU A 52 10.11 13.18 16.22
CA LEU A 52 8.74 12.76 15.92
C LEU A 52 8.32 11.61 16.85
N LYS A 53 7.67 11.96 17.95
CA LYS A 53 7.27 11.05 19.03
C LYS A 53 6.60 9.74 18.57
N TYR A 54 5.81 9.78 17.50
CA TYR A 54 5.01 8.66 17.03
C TYR A 54 5.56 8.01 15.75
N TYR A 55 6.75 8.38 15.30
CA TYR A 55 7.31 7.82 14.07
C TYR A 55 7.47 6.30 14.15
N SER A 56 8.09 5.78 15.22
CA SER A 56 8.30 4.34 15.39
C SER A 56 6.98 3.56 15.39
N TYR A 57 5.95 4.09 16.04
CA TYR A 57 4.62 3.48 16.03
C TYR A 57 4.06 3.38 14.61
N TYR A 58 4.08 4.47 13.83
CA TYR A 58 3.58 4.46 12.46
C TYR A 58 4.45 3.60 11.53
N ARG A 59 5.78 3.60 11.73
CA ARG A 59 6.69 2.77 10.93
C ARG A 59 6.41 1.28 11.14
N GLU A 60 6.21 0.86 12.39
CA GLU A 60 5.84 -0.51 12.73
C GLU A 60 4.46 -0.88 12.18
N ALA A 61 3.45 -0.04 12.40
CA ALA A 61 2.08 -0.28 11.94
C ALA A 61 1.97 -0.39 10.41
N TYR A 62 2.59 0.53 9.67
CA TYR A 62 2.61 0.47 8.22
C TYR A 62 3.51 -0.65 7.69
N GLY A 63 4.63 -0.91 8.35
CA GLY A 63 5.53 -2.00 8.01
C GLY A 63 4.87 -3.36 8.11
N ALA A 64 4.09 -3.59 9.15
CA ALA A 64 3.33 -4.83 9.34
C ALA A 64 2.40 -5.16 8.15
N VAL A 65 1.93 -4.14 7.42
CA VAL A 65 1.04 -4.30 6.26
C VAL A 65 1.80 -4.23 4.94
N LEU A 66 2.79 -3.34 4.82
CA LEU A 66 3.35 -2.93 3.54
C LEU A 66 4.76 -3.46 3.25
N ASP A 67 5.57 -3.85 4.26
CA ASP A 67 6.96 -4.25 4.03
C ASP A 67 7.08 -5.48 3.10
N GLY A 68 6.07 -6.35 3.06
CA GLY A 68 6.02 -7.46 2.10
C GLY A 68 5.50 -7.08 0.70
N LEU A 69 4.84 -5.93 0.57
CA LEU A 69 4.16 -5.49 -0.65
C LEU A 69 4.83 -4.30 -1.33
N VAL A 70 5.67 -3.55 -0.61
CA VAL A 70 6.37 -2.37 -1.14
C VAL A 70 7.87 -2.66 -1.19
N GLY A 71 8.46 -2.47 -2.35
CA GLY A 71 9.89 -2.70 -2.55
C GLY A 71 10.29 -2.69 -4.03
N GLU A 72 11.49 -3.14 -4.28
CA GLU A 72 11.96 -3.36 -5.65
C GLU A 72 11.40 -4.67 -6.21
N TYR A 73 11.01 -4.63 -7.47
CA TYR A 73 10.59 -5.81 -8.22
C TYR A 73 10.89 -5.65 -9.70
N GLU A 74 10.97 -6.78 -10.40
CA GLU A 74 11.12 -6.80 -11.84
C GLU A 74 9.80 -7.18 -12.50
N ILE A 75 9.47 -6.48 -13.57
CA ILE A 75 8.26 -6.72 -14.36
C ILE A 75 8.58 -6.69 -15.85
N GLU A 76 8.00 -7.62 -16.59
CA GLU A 76 8.06 -7.64 -18.04
C GLU A 76 7.08 -6.59 -18.61
N VAL A 77 7.58 -5.69 -19.42
CA VAL A 77 6.78 -4.67 -20.09
C VAL A 77 6.91 -4.80 -21.61
N ALA A 78 5.87 -4.39 -22.33
CA ALA A 78 5.93 -4.32 -23.78
C ALA A 78 7.02 -3.35 -24.24
N ASP A 79 7.82 -3.75 -25.23
CA ASP A 79 8.83 -2.93 -25.87
C ASP A 79 8.96 -3.37 -27.33
N GLU A 80 8.43 -2.58 -28.23
CA GLU A 80 8.44 -2.86 -29.67
C GLU A 80 9.85 -2.90 -30.27
N THR A 81 10.86 -2.35 -29.57
CA THR A 81 12.25 -2.34 -29.99
C THR A 81 13.04 -3.55 -29.51
N ALA A 82 12.51 -4.32 -28.58
CA ALA A 82 13.17 -5.49 -28.02
C ALA A 82 12.84 -6.74 -28.84
N GLU A 83 13.81 -7.66 -28.94
CA GLU A 83 13.59 -8.98 -29.51
C GLU A 83 12.51 -9.71 -28.66
N GLY A 84 11.42 -10.13 -29.32
CA GLY A 84 10.26 -10.71 -28.64
C GLY A 84 9.22 -9.70 -28.16
N GLY A 85 9.39 -8.39 -28.44
CA GLY A 85 8.39 -7.35 -28.16
C GLY A 85 8.22 -7.01 -26.66
N LYS A 86 9.16 -7.43 -25.81
CA LYS A 86 9.10 -7.23 -24.36
C LYS A 86 10.49 -7.05 -23.77
N LYS A 87 10.54 -6.36 -22.62
CA LYS A 87 11.76 -6.27 -21.81
C LYS A 87 11.45 -6.31 -20.31
N TRP A 88 12.41 -6.75 -19.52
CA TRP A 88 12.37 -6.66 -18.08
C TRP A 88 12.80 -5.26 -17.61
N VAL A 89 12.04 -4.69 -16.70
CA VAL A 89 12.37 -3.41 -16.05
C VAL A 89 12.26 -3.57 -14.55
N ARG A 90 13.25 -3.01 -13.84
CA ARG A 90 13.20 -2.90 -12.38
C ARG A 90 12.35 -1.69 -12.01
N LYS A 91 11.45 -1.88 -11.05
CA LYS A 91 10.60 -0.83 -10.48
C LYS A 91 10.67 -0.88 -8.96
N TYR A 92 10.40 0.24 -8.34
CA TYR A 92 10.14 0.33 -6.92
C TYR A 92 8.71 0.83 -6.69
N GLY A 93 7.99 0.20 -5.76
CA GLY A 93 6.63 0.58 -5.43
C GLY A 93 5.82 -0.58 -4.89
N LEU A 94 4.50 -0.47 -5.00
CA LEU A 94 3.59 -1.53 -4.60
C LEU A 94 3.68 -2.69 -5.61
N LYS A 95 4.09 -3.86 -5.10
CA LYS A 95 4.10 -5.12 -5.81
C LYS A 95 2.85 -5.89 -5.41
N GLY A 96 1.84 -5.85 -6.24
CA GLY A 96 0.59 -6.54 -5.94
C GLY A 96 -0.37 -6.54 -7.12
N PHE A 97 -1.29 -7.50 -7.10
CA PHE A 97 -2.36 -7.61 -8.07
C PHE A 97 -3.66 -7.04 -7.50
N SER A 98 -4.53 -6.53 -8.37
CA SER A 98 -5.90 -6.19 -7.93
C SER A 98 -6.61 -7.45 -7.44
N PRO A 99 -7.29 -7.41 -6.29
CA PRO A 99 -8.05 -8.55 -5.79
C PRO A 99 -9.25 -8.90 -6.68
N ILE A 100 -9.73 -7.96 -7.50
CA ILE A 100 -10.78 -8.20 -8.49
C ILE A 100 -10.13 -8.39 -9.86
N ALA A 101 -10.49 -9.48 -10.55
CA ALA A 101 -9.99 -9.78 -11.87
C ALA A 101 -10.28 -8.63 -12.86
N LYS A 102 -9.31 -8.35 -13.75
CA LYS A 102 -9.46 -7.32 -14.77
C LYS A 102 -10.72 -7.57 -15.63
N ASN A 103 -11.44 -6.50 -15.94
CA ASN A 103 -12.68 -6.47 -16.71
C ASN A 103 -13.93 -7.01 -16.00
N TYR A 104 -13.85 -7.30 -14.70
CA TYR A 104 -15.02 -7.57 -13.89
C TYR A 104 -15.45 -6.28 -13.16
N PRO A 105 -16.71 -5.85 -13.33
CA PRO A 105 -17.21 -4.65 -12.65
C PRO A 105 -17.39 -4.90 -11.15
N TYR A 106 -17.05 -3.91 -10.36
CA TYR A 106 -17.32 -3.89 -8.93
C TYR A 106 -17.60 -2.45 -8.48
N SER A 107 -18.26 -2.32 -7.34
CA SER A 107 -18.41 -1.04 -6.64
C SER A 107 -17.49 -1.01 -5.45
N ASP A 108 -16.85 0.11 -5.27
CA ASP A 108 -15.96 0.41 -4.16
C ASP A 108 -16.77 1.05 -3.04
N PHE A 109 -16.74 0.46 -1.84
CA PHE A 109 -17.53 0.91 -0.71
C PHE A 109 -16.68 1.07 0.54
N ASP A 110 -16.19 2.31 0.74
CA ASP A 110 -15.36 2.67 1.89
C ASP A 110 -16.23 2.99 3.11
N ASP A 111 -16.48 1.97 3.91
CA ASP A 111 -17.21 2.09 5.17
C ASP A 111 -16.42 1.58 6.37
N PHE A 112 -15.10 1.66 6.32
CA PHE A 112 -14.22 1.31 7.44
C PHE A 112 -14.64 2.01 8.72
N GLY A 113 -14.77 1.26 9.81
CA GLY A 113 -15.13 1.77 11.13
C GLY A 113 -16.63 1.97 11.37
N THR A 114 -17.47 1.79 10.36
CA THR A 114 -18.94 1.83 10.57
C THR A 114 -19.43 0.70 11.48
N SER A 115 -20.55 0.93 12.18
CA SER A 115 -21.12 -0.10 13.03
C SER A 115 -21.86 -1.15 12.20
N ARG A 116 -21.62 -2.42 12.50
CA ARG A 116 -22.34 -3.58 11.96
C ARG A 116 -23.05 -4.29 13.11
N ASP A 117 -24.24 -4.83 12.84
CA ASP A 117 -24.99 -5.65 13.79
C ASP A 117 -25.43 -6.95 13.10
N TYR A 118 -24.81 -8.05 13.56
CA TYR A 118 -25.10 -9.42 13.12
C TYR A 118 -25.53 -10.27 14.33
N GLY A 119 -26.32 -9.70 15.24
CA GLY A 119 -26.63 -10.29 16.55
C GLY A 119 -25.64 -9.86 17.64
N PHE A 120 -24.57 -9.23 17.31
CA PHE A 120 -23.63 -8.52 18.19
C PHE A 120 -23.05 -7.30 17.46
N LYS A 121 -22.85 -6.23 18.20
CA LYS A 121 -22.29 -4.98 17.66
C LYS A 121 -20.81 -5.11 17.44
N ARG A 122 -20.34 -4.80 16.24
CA ARG A 122 -18.92 -4.71 15.90
C ARG A 122 -18.65 -3.54 14.96
N LYS A 123 -17.39 -3.16 14.85
CA LYS A 123 -16.92 -2.22 13.83
C LYS A 123 -16.54 -3.00 12.57
N HIS A 124 -16.86 -2.43 11.42
CA HIS A 124 -16.31 -2.90 10.15
C HIS A 124 -14.82 -2.55 10.08
N LEU A 125 -13.96 -3.55 9.90
CA LEU A 125 -12.50 -3.37 9.88
C LEU A 125 -11.92 -3.61 8.47
N GLY A 126 -12.73 -3.43 7.45
CA GLY A 126 -12.38 -3.64 6.07
C GLY A 126 -12.93 -2.57 5.14
N HIS A 127 -12.66 -2.76 3.88
CA HIS A 127 -13.14 -1.98 2.76
C HIS A 127 -13.83 -2.97 1.82
N ASP A 128 -15.10 -2.75 1.51
CA ASP A 128 -15.89 -3.70 0.76
C ASP A 128 -15.80 -3.45 -0.76
N PHE A 129 -15.42 -4.48 -1.51
CA PHE A 129 -15.56 -4.51 -2.97
C PHE A 129 -16.79 -5.34 -3.33
N MET A 130 -17.83 -4.68 -3.80
CA MET A 130 -19.11 -5.31 -4.11
C MET A 130 -19.14 -5.72 -5.59
N GLY A 131 -19.04 -7.00 -5.85
CA GLY A 131 -19.07 -7.58 -7.20
C GLY A 131 -20.23 -8.56 -7.39
N ALA A 132 -20.48 -8.93 -8.64
CA ALA A 132 -21.48 -9.97 -8.97
C ALA A 132 -21.01 -11.35 -8.50
N THR A 133 -21.97 -12.24 -8.20
CA THR A 133 -21.66 -13.65 -7.92
C THR A 133 -20.89 -14.26 -9.09
N GLY A 134 -19.80 -14.96 -8.80
CA GLY A 134 -18.91 -15.53 -9.82
C GLY A 134 -17.78 -14.62 -10.27
N THR A 135 -17.65 -13.40 -9.73
CA THR A 135 -16.47 -12.56 -9.96
C THR A 135 -15.24 -13.26 -9.41
N PRO A 136 -14.19 -13.50 -10.24
CA PRO A 136 -12.96 -14.10 -9.76
C PRO A 136 -12.22 -13.20 -8.79
N ILE A 137 -11.81 -13.77 -7.66
CA ILE A 137 -10.95 -13.11 -6.68
C ILE A 137 -9.50 -13.55 -6.92
N ILE A 138 -8.61 -12.59 -7.02
CA ILE A 138 -7.19 -12.78 -7.31
C ILE A 138 -6.39 -12.58 -6.02
N ALA A 139 -5.44 -13.46 -5.77
CA ALA A 139 -4.48 -13.26 -4.69
C ALA A 139 -3.65 -11.99 -4.98
N VAL A 140 -3.60 -11.08 -4.01
CA VAL A 140 -2.87 -9.82 -4.15
C VAL A 140 -1.36 -10.06 -4.30
N GLU A 141 -0.84 -11.08 -3.63
CA GLU A 141 0.55 -11.54 -3.69
C GLU A 141 0.58 -13.07 -3.64
N GLY A 142 1.70 -13.66 -4.04
CA GLY A 142 1.93 -15.11 -3.93
C GLY A 142 1.98 -15.55 -2.47
N GLY A 143 1.51 -16.77 -2.21
CA GLY A 143 1.50 -17.33 -0.85
C GLY A 143 1.11 -18.79 -0.82
N THR A 144 1.05 -19.35 0.38
CA THR A 144 0.61 -20.72 0.64
C THR A 144 -0.74 -20.69 1.33
N VAL A 145 -1.66 -21.54 0.90
CA VAL A 145 -2.96 -21.69 1.56
C VAL A 145 -2.76 -22.47 2.86
N GLU A 146 -2.93 -21.80 4.00
CA GLU A 146 -2.81 -22.42 5.32
C GLU A 146 -4.13 -22.99 5.84
N ALA A 147 -5.24 -22.33 5.51
CA ALA A 147 -6.56 -22.75 5.97
C ALA A 147 -7.61 -22.55 4.88
N LEU A 148 -8.54 -23.46 4.80
CA LEU A 148 -9.75 -23.36 3.99
C LEU A 148 -10.93 -23.67 4.89
N GLY A 149 -11.92 -22.81 4.90
CA GLY A 149 -13.08 -22.95 5.74
C GLY A 149 -14.36 -22.41 5.08
N TRP A 150 -15.46 -22.81 5.67
CA TRP A 150 -16.77 -22.32 5.28
C TRP A 150 -17.48 -21.74 6.50
N ASN A 151 -18.10 -20.61 6.37
CA ASN A 151 -18.87 -20.01 7.45
C ASN A 151 -20.29 -19.62 6.97
N GLN A 152 -21.22 -19.50 7.92
CA GLN A 152 -22.65 -19.25 7.61
C GLN A 152 -22.92 -17.83 7.08
N TYR A 153 -21.96 -16.95 7.11
CA TYR A 153 -22.12 -15.54 6.69
C TYR A 153 -21.43 -15.23 5.35
N GLY A 154 -20.84 -16.22 4.68
CA GLY A 154 -20.13 -16.08 3.41
C GLY A 154 -18.62 -15.93 3.54
#